data_31d5d5076a05779277766096aaff7daf
#
_entry.id   31d5d5076a05779277766096aaff7daf
#
_cell.length_a   1.000
_cell.length_b   1.000
_cell.length_c   1.000
_cell.angle_alpha   90.00
_cell.angle_beta   90.00
_cell.angle_gamma   90.00
#
_symmetry.space_group_name_H-M   'P 1'
#
loop_
_entity.id
_entity.type
_entity.pdbx_description
1 polymer ?
#
loop_
_entity_poly.entity_id
_entity_poly.type
_entity_poly.pdbx_seq_one_letter_code
_entity_poly.pdbx_strand_id
1 'polypeptide(L)'
;CPFPGVFYSEGRPLQMSGQGILSSLLIAFQPVNFLACFIGAIIGTVVGVLPGLGPAAAMALVIPMTLKLGPTAGLIMLAGIYYGSMYGGSTTSLLVNVPGEPASVVTPLDGYVMARKGRAGAALAIAAIGSFVAGTFSVIALQLFAPVLARSALAFGPAEYFALTVLGVILLSNLTGKSRVKSLIMIMVGLMLSTVGIDPVGGVERFS
;
A
#
# COMPACT_ATOMS: atom_id res chain seq x y z
N CYS A 1 -5.32 -11.64 -30.52
CA CYS A 1 -4.27 -12.59 -30.15
C CYS A 1 -4.57 -13.12 -28.76
N PRO A 2 -4.72 -14.45 -28.56
CA PRO A 2 -4.93 -14.99 -27.24
C PRO A 2 -3.61 -15.01 -26.49
N PHE A 3 -3.59 -14.48 -25.28
CA PHE A 3 -2.50 -14.65 -24.33
C PHE A 3 -2.45 -16.13 -23.91
N PRO A 4 -1.35 -16.83 -24.16
CA PRO A 4 -1.21 -18.21 -23.67
C PRO A 4 -0.75 -18.15 -22.22
N GLY A 5 -1.52 -18.75 -21.33
CA GLY A 5 -1.00 -19.22 -20.04
C GLY A 5 -1.45 -18.53 -18.78
N VAL A 6 -2.70 -18.08 -18.67
CA VAL A 6 -3.32 -18.02 -17.34
C VAL A 6 -3.94 -19.39 -17.09
N PHE A 7 -3.21 -20.27 -16.45
CA PHE A 7 -3.76 -21.53 -15.94
C PHE A 7 -4.81 -21.20 -14.86
N TYR A 8 -6.05 -21.16 -15.28
CA TYR A 8 -7.17 -21.36 -14.38
C TYR A 8 -7.12 -22.84 -13.96
N SER A 9 -6.46 -23.11 -12.86
CA SER A 9 -6.55 -24.41 -12.20
C SER A 9 -7.95 -24.49 -11.59
N GLU A 10 -8.80 -25.31 -12.24
CA GLU A 10 -10.14 -25.65 -11.77
C GLU A 10 -10.21 -25.88 -10.26
N GLY A 11 -11.10 -25.11 -9.60
CA GLY A 11 -11.98 -25.61 -8.53
C GLY A 11 -11.38 -26.26 -7.29
N ARG A 12 -10.09 -26.10 -6.98
CA ARG A 12 -9.61 -26.49 -5.64
C ARG A 12 -9.80 -25.33 -4.69
N PRO A 13 -10.63 -25.51 -3.62
CA PRO A 13 -10.61 -24.55 -2.53
C PRO A 13 -9.15 -24.43 -2.06
N LEU A 14 -8.70 -23.19 -1.82
CA LEU A 14 -7.41 -22.92 -1.18
C LEU A 14 -7.40 -23.66 0.16
N GLN A 15 -7.03 -24.92 0.14
CA GLN A 15 -6.73 -25.66 1.35
C GLN A 15 -5.47 -25.00 1.90
N MET A 16 -5.62 -24.27 2.98
CA MET A 16 -4.51 -23.89 3.85
C MET A 16 -3.94 -25.18 4.48
N SER A 17 -3.35 -26.04 3.65
CA SER A 17 -2.54 -27.16 4.14
C SER A 17 -1.23 -26.56 4.66
N GLY A 18 -0.70 -27.06 5.76
CA GLY A 18 0.60 -26.63 6.28
C GLY A 18 1.71 -26.72 5.22
N GLN A 19 1.56 -27.56 4.20
CA GLN A 19 2.41 -27.63 3.03
C GLN A 19 2.36 -26.37 2.15
N GLY A 20 1.20 -25.70 2.03
CA GLY A 20 1.07 -24.45 1.28
C GLY A 20 1.80 -23.27 1.96
N ILE A 21 1.77 -23.21 3.28
CA ILE A 21 2.48 -22.17 4.05
C ILE A 21 3.99 -22.37 3.94
N LEU A 22 4.45 -23.59 4.10
CA LEU A 22 5.89 -23.91 4.03
C LEU A 22 6.46 -23.63 2.64
N SER A 23 5.75 -24.01 1.57
CA SER A 23 6.16 -23.74 0.20
C SER A 23 6.18 -22.23 -0.10
N SER A 24 5.20 -21.46 0.40
CA SER A 24 5.18 -20.01 0.25
C SER A 24 6.34 -19.32 0.98
N LEU A 25 6.71 -19.80 2.17
CA LEU A 25 7.88 -19.34 2.89
C LEU A 25 9.18 -19.64 2.12
N LEU A 26 9.33 -20.85 1.59
CA LEU A 26 10.49 -21.22 0.79
C LEU A 26 10.62 -20.34 -0.47
N ILE A 27 9.51 -20.01 -1.12
CA ILE A 27 9.49 -19.08 -2.26
C ILE A 27 9.92 -17.68 -1.81
N ALA A 28 9.42 -17.20 -0.67
CA ALA A 28 9.78 -15.88 -0.16
C ALA A 28 11.28 -15.76 0.17
N PHE A 29 11.89 -16.83 0.67
CA PHE A 29 13.32 -16.87 0.99
C PHE A 29 14.24 -17.17 -0.22
N GLN A 30 13.71 -17.33 -1.42
CA GLN A 30 14.56 -17.41 -2.60
C GLN A 30 15.40 -16.13 -2.74
N PRO A 31 16.68 -16.24 -3.15
CA PRO A 31 17.60 -15.10 -3.19
C PRO A 31 17.06 -13.89 -3.98
N VAL A 32 16.37 -14.15 -5.09
CA VAL A 32 15.78 -13.10 -5.94
C VAL A 32 14.67 -12.35 -5.21
N ASN A 33 13.80 -13.09 -4.53
CA ASN A 33 12.67 -12.54 -3.79
C ASN A 33 13.13 -11.78 -2.54
N PHE A 34 14.13 -12.33 -1.85
CA PHE A 34 14.75 -11.68 -0.70
C PHE A 34 15.43 -10.36 -1.09
N LEU A 35 16.20 -10.36 -2.19
CA LEU A 35 16.80 -9.12 -2.72
C LEU A 35 15.75 -8.12 -3.19
N ALA A 36 14.69 -8.57 -3.84
CA ALA A 36 13.60 -7.71 -4.25
C ALA A 36 12.92 -7.03 -3.04
N CYS A 37 12.65 -7.78 -1.98
CA CYS A 37 12.13 -7.25 -0.72
C CYS A 37 13.07 -6.21 -0.10
N PHE A 38 14.36 -6.52 -0.01
CA PHE A 38 15.38 -5.68 0.61
C PHE A 38 15.55 -4.36 -0.16
N ILE A 39 15.69 -4.44 -1.50
CA ILE A 39 15.78 -3.26 -2.36
C ILE A 39 14.49 -2.44 -2.26
N GLY A 40 13.33 -3.09 -2.28
CA GLY A 40 12.05 -2.44 -2.10
C GLY A 40 11.97 -1.68 -0.76
N ALA A 41 12.38 -2.31 0.33
CA ALA A 41 12.38 -1.69 1.66
C ALA A 41 13.31 -0.45 1.72
N ILE A 42 14.50 -0.52 1.11
CA ILE A 42 15.42 0.63 1.05
C ILE A 42 14.79 1.78 0.24
N ILE A 43 14.32 1.50 -0.97
CA ILE A 43 13.67 2.51 -1.82
C ILE A 43 12.47 3.11 -1.10
N GLY A 44 11.63 2.26 -0.52
CA GLY A 44 10.47 2.70 0.26
C GLY A 44 10.86 3.61 1.41
N THR A 45 11.84 3.22 2.22
CA THR A 45 12.32 4.04 3.35
C THR A 45 12.82 5.41 2.90
N VAL A 46 13.61 5.45 1.83
CA VAL A 46 14.12 6.72 1.27
C VAL A 46 12.98 7.62 0.80
N VAL A 47 12.02 7.06 0.06
CA VAL A 47 10.87 7.82 -0.42
C VAL A 47 9.95 8.23 0.74
N GLY A 48 9.76 7.37 1.73
CA GLY A 48 8.92 7.64 2.90
C GLY A 48 9.44 8.77 3.79
N VAL A 49 10.75 8.99 3.80
CA VAL A 49 11.37 10.14 4.49
C VAL A 49 10.95 11.46 3.84
N LEU A 50 10.55 11.46 2.56
CA LEU A 50 10.10 12.67 1.85
C LEU A 50 8.62 12.94 2.17
N PRO A 51 8.31 14.03 2.91
CA PRO A 51 6.93 14.32 3.28
C PRO A 51 6.04 14.52 2.06
N GLY A 52 4.86 13.89 2.07
CA GLY A 52 3.83 14.08 1.05
C GLY A 52 3.86 13.11 -0.12
N LEU A 53 4.91 12.30 -0.31
CA LEU A 53 4.93 11.31 -1.40
C LEU A 53 4.13 10.05 -1.05
N GLY A 54 4.24 9.57 0.18
CA GLY A 54 3.53 8.39 0.66
C GLY A 54 3.85 7.08 -0.08
N PRO A 55 3.40 5.93 0.46
CA PRO A 55 3.70 4.61 -0.11
C PRO A 55 3.07 4.38 -1.48
N ALA A 56 1.88 4.94 -1.72
CA ALA A 56 1.17 4.75 -2.99
C ALA A 56 1.93 5.37 -4.18
N ALA A 57 2.46 6.60 -4.00
CA ALA A 57 3.26 7.24 -5.03
C ALA A 57 4.58 6.51 -5.27
N ALA A 58 5.24 6.05 -4.18
CA ALA A 58 6.46 5.26 -4.28
C ALA A 58 6.25 3.96 -5.08
N MET A 59 5.17 3.23 -4.79
CA MET A 59 4.81 2.02 -5.54
C MET A 59 4.51 2.33 -7.01
N ALA A 60 3.72 3.37 -7.30
CA ALA A 60 3.37 3.75 -8.67
C ALA A 60 4.59 4.05 -9.53
N LEU A 61 5.61 4.71 -8.99
CA LEU A 61 6.86 5.00 -9.69
C LEU A 61 7.67 3.75 -10.02
N VAL A 62 7.59 2.70 -9.20
CA VAL A 62 8.42 1.50 -9.34
C VAL A 62 7.70 0.36 -10.06
N ILE A 63 6.36 0.38 -10.17
CA ILE A 63 5.58 -0.63 -10.91
C ILE A 63 6.20 -0.99 -12.28
N PRO A 64 6.58 -0.03 -13.17
CA PRO A 64 7.16 -0.40 -14.46
C PRO A 64 8.45 -1.22 -14.36
N MET A 65 9.22 -1.02 -13.30
CA MET A 65 10.46 -1.77 -13.07
C MET A 65 10.16 -3.20 -12.57
N THR A 66 9.11 -3.37 -11.77
CA THR A 66 8.74 -4.69 -11.22
C THR A 66 8.26 -5.67 -12.28
N LEU A 67 7.74 -5.18 -13.41
CA LEU A 67 7.29 -6.02 -14.51
C LEU A 67 8.41 -6.92 -15.09
N LYS A 68 9.68 -6.48 -14.98
CA LYS A 68 10.85 -7.25 -15.42
C LYS A 68 11.29 -8.35 -14.47
N LEU A 69 10.87 -8.28 -13.20
CA LEU A 69 11.27 -9.23 -12.14
C LEU A 69 10.38 -10.47 -12.06
N GLY A 70 9.27 -10.48 -12.80
CA GLY A 70 8.24 -11.50 -12.68
C GLY A 70 7.23 -11.19 -11.56
N PRO A 71 6.04 -11.82 -11.60
CA PRO A 71 4.90 -11.42 -10.75
C PRO A 71 5.20 -11.54 -9.25
N THR A 72 5.80 -12.62 -8.82
CA THR A 72 6.06 -12.89 -7.40
C THR A 72 7.10 -11.93 -6.82
N ALA A 73 8.25 -11.80 -7.48
CA ALA A 73 9.32 -10.90 -7.03
C ALA A 73 8.87 -9.43 -7.10
N GLY A 74 8.08 -9.07 -8.12
CA GLY A 74 7.48 -7.75 -8.27
C GLY A 74 6.54 -7.41 -7.11
N LEU A 75 5.62 -8.30 -6.74
CA LEU A 75 4.73 -8.11 -5.60
C LEU A 75 5.48 -8.01 -4.27
N ILE A 76 6.49 -8.84 -4.07
CA ILE A 76 7.33 -8.81 -2.87
C ILE A 76 8.10 -7.47 -2.79
N MET A 77 8.62 -6.97 -3.91
CA MET A 77 9.30 -5.68 -3.97
C MET A 77 8.34 -4.53 -3.64
N LEU A 78 7.12 -4.53 -4.19
CA LEU A 78 6.11 -3.52 -3.88
C LEU A 78 5.69 -3.55 -2.41
N ALA A 79 5.53 -4.73 -1.82
CA ALA A 79 5.28 -4.87 -0.39
C ALA A 79 6.45 -4.29 0.44
N GLY A 80 7.70 -4.56 0.04
CA GLY A 80 8.88 -3.96 0.65
C GLY A 80 8.87 -2.44 0.60
N ILE A 81 8.53 -1.86 -0.56
CA ILE A 81 8.39 -0.41 -0.73
C ILE A 81 7.31 0.15 0.19
N TYR A 82 6.16 -0.52 0.28
CA TYR A 82 5.07 -0.10 1.16
C TYR A 82 5.51 -0.02 2.61
N TYR A 83 6.04 -1.12 3.16
CA TYR A 83 6.49 -1.17 4.56
C TYR A 83 7.67 -0.23 4.81
N GLY A 84 8.62 -0.14 3.88
CA GLY A 84 9.75 0.77 3.97
C GLY A 84 9.29 2.24 4.02
N SER A 85 8.33 2.61 3.18
CA SER A 85 7.80 3.97 3.13
C SER A 85 7.04 4.34 4.41
N MET A 86 6.25 3.42 4.97
CA MET A 86 5.57 3.59 6.25
C MET A 86 6.57 3.85 7.40
N TYR A 87 7.64 3.07 7.44
CA TYR A 87 8.70 3.27 8.43
C TYR A 87 9.48 4.57 8.22
N GLY A 88 9.81 4.91 6.96
CA GLY A 88 10.47 6.16 6.61
C GLY A 88 9.65 7.40 7.02
N GLY A 89 8.34 7.38 6.77
CA GLY A 89 7.41 8.43 7.18
C GLY A 89 7.30 8.58 8.70
N SER A 90 7.30 7.47 9.42
CA SER A 90 7.34 7.47 10.89
C SER A 90 8.66 8.04 11.41
N THR A 91 9.79 7.75 10.76
CA THR A 91 11.11 8.28 11.12
C THR A 91 11.14 9.81 11.02
N THR A 92 10.62 10.37 9.93
CA THR A 92 10.52 11.82 9.73
C THR A 92 9.61 12.45 10.78
N SER A 93 8.48 11.82 11.06
CA SER A 93 7.55 12.26 12.10
C SER A 93 8.20 12.35 13.48
N LEU A 94 8.99 11.34 13.84
CA LEU A 94 9.69 11.27 15.13
C LEU A 94 10.83 12.28 15.26
N LEU A 95 11.59 12.51 14.19
CA LEU A 95 12.81 13.33 14.25
C LEU A 95 12.56 14.80 13.94
N VAL A 96 11.67 15.09 13.00
CA VAL A 96 11.48 16.45 12.44
C VAL A 96 10.11 17.04 12.76
N ASN A 97 9.22 16.27 13.37
CA ASN A 97 7.83 16.67 13.65
C ASN A 97 7.01 16.99 12.38
N VAL A 98 7.38 16.38 11.27
CA VAL A 98 6.64 16.49 10.01
C VAL A 98 6.17 15.10 9.62
N PRO A 99 4.86 14.83 9.62
CA PRO A 99 4.36 13.51 9.22
C PRO A 99 4.70 13.24 7.75
N GLY A 100 5.41 12.14 7.47
CA GLY A 100 5.75 11.71 6.12
C GLY A 100 4.53 11.23 5.35
N GLU A 101 3.55 10.70 6.09
CA GLU A 101 2.31 10.12 5.56
C GLU A 101 1.15 10.33 6.54
N PRO A 102 -0.13 10.21 6.09
CA PRO A 102 -1.28 10.42 6.96
C PRO A 102 -1.33 9.50 8.19
N ALA A 103 -0.86 8.25 8.06
CA ALA A 103 -0.86 7.30 9.17
C ALA A 103 0.13 7.68 10.29
N SER A 104 1.17 8.44 9.98
CA SER A 104 2.19 8.84 10.94
C SER A 104 1.89 10.15 11.69
N VAL A 105 0.71 10.76 11.47
CA VAL A 105 0.31 12.04 12.12
C VAL A 105 0.26 11.94 13.65
N VAL A 106 -0.06 10.78 14.19
CA VAL A 106 -0.13 10.57 15.66
C VAL A 106 1.26 10.31 16.27
N THR A 107 2.19 9.82 15.46
CA THR A 107 3.54 9.42 15.89
C THR A 107 4.35 10.56 16.56
N PRO A 108 4.28 11.83 16.09
CA PRO A 108 5.03 12.92 16.70
C PRO A 108 4.58 13.29 18.11
N LEU A 109 3.34 13.00 18.50
CA LEU A 109 2.79 13.44 19.79
C LEU A 109 3.67 13.01 20.97
N ASP A 110 4.10 11.76 20.97
CA ASP A 110 5.00 11.24 22.01
C ASP A 110 6.43 11.06 21.48
N GLY A 111 6.57 10.61 20.25
CA GLY A 111 7.85 10.24 19.68
C GLY A 111 8.79 11.41 19.45
N TYR A 112 8.28 12.52 18.93
CA TYR A 112 9.08 13.76 18.79
C TYR A 112 9.47 14.35 20.15
N VAL A 113 8.57 14.28 21.13
CA VAL A 113 8.88 14.73 22.50
C VAL A 113 10.02 13.89 23.10
N MET A 114 10.01 12.58 22.87
CA MET A 114 11.12 11.71 23.28
C MET A 114 12.43 12.07 22.56
N ALA A 115 12.37 12.32 21.25
CA ALA A 115 13.54 12.71 20.44
C ALA A 115 14.14 14.01 20.96
N ARG A 116 13.33 15.03 21.25
CA ARG A 116 13.76 16.30 21.86
C ARG A 116 14.44 16.16 23.21
N LYS A 117 14.09 15.14 23.99
CA LYS A 117 14.72 14.80 25.27
C LYS A 117 16.00 13.97 25.11
N GLY A 118 16.58 13.89 23.92
CA GLY A 118 17.80 13.12 23.64
C GLY A 118 17.58 11.60 23.52
N ARG A 119 16.33 11.12 23.47
CA ARG A 119 15.98 9.69 23.41
C ARG A 119 15.47 9.27 22.03
N ALA A 120 15.98 9.89 20.98
CA ALA A 120 15.56 9.62 19.58
C ALA A 120 15.76 8.15 19.18
N GLY A 121 16.90 7.54 19.56
CA GLY A 121 17.18 6.13 19.29
C GLY A 121 16.17 5.19 19.92
N ALA A 122 15.76 5.46 21.17
CA ALA A 122 14.72 4.65 21.84
C ALA A 122 13.35 4.80 21.15
N ALA A 123 12.98 6.01 20.73
CA ALA A 123 11.73 6.26 20.01
C ALA A 123 11.70 5.52 18.67
N LEU A 124 12.79 5.56 17.90
CA LEU A 124 12.91 4.83 16.63
C LEU A 124 12.89 3.31 16.83
N ALA A 125 13.56 2.80 17.86
CA ALA A 125 13.55 1.37 18.17
C ALA A 125 12.15 0.87 18.55
N ILE A 126 11.42 1.63 19.39
CA ILE A 126 10.03 1.30 19.76
C ILE A 126 9.13 1.31 18.51
N ALA A 127 9.28 2.31 17.63
CA ALA A 127 8.53 2.39 16.40
C ALA A 127 8.81 1.20 15.47
N ALA A 128 10.08 0.80 15.31
CA ALA A 128 10.47 -0.35 14.50
C ALA A 128 9.91 -1.67 15.05
N ILE A 129 10.09 -1.93 16.35
CA ILE A 129 9.60 -3.16 17.00
C ILE A 129 8.06 -3.18 16.97
N GLY A 130 7.41 -2.07 17.30
CA GLY A 130 5.96 -1.95 17.26
C GLY A 130 5.40 -2.19 15.85
N SER A 131 6.02 -1.62 14.82
CA SER A 131 5.65 -1.84 13.42
C SER A 131 5.82 -3.30 12.99
N PHE A 132 6.90 -3.95 13.42
CA PHE A 132 7.13 -5.36 13.13
C PHE A 132 6.06 -6.26 13.77
N VAL A 133 5.76 -6.05 15.04
CA VAL A 133 4.73 -6.82 15.76
C VAL A 133 3.36 -6.57 15.13
N ALA A 134 2.97 -5.31 14.96
CA ALA A 134 1.69 -4.94 14.37
C ALA A 134 1.55 -5.46 12.93
N GLY A 135 2.61 -5.35 12.12
CA GLY A 135 2.64 -5.86 10.76
C GLY A 135 2.48 -7.38 10.70
N THR A 136 3.13 -8.11 11.59
CA THR A 136 2.97 -9.58 11.69
C THR A 136 1.53 -9.96 12.03
N PHE A 137 0.93 -9.31 13.02
CA PHE A 137 -0.49 -9.52 13.36
C PHE A 137 -1.42 -9.16 12.19
N SER A 138 -1.17 -8.06 11.50
CA SER A 138 -1.94 -7.63 10.34
C SER A 138 -1.91 -8.66 9.20
N VAL A 139 -0.74 -9.25 8.92
CA VAL A 139 -0.60 -10.26 7.88
C VAL A 139 -1.36 -11.54 8.24
N ILE A 140 -1.28 -11.97 9.50
CA ILE A 140 -2.04 -13.13 9.98
C ILE A 140 -3.56 -12.86 9.87
N ALA A 141 -4.01 -11.71 10.34
CA ALA A 141 -5.41 -11.31 10.26
C ALA A 141 -5.86 -11.23 8.79
N LEU A 142 -5.04 -10.64 7.91
CA LEU A 142 -5.34 -10.57 6.48
C LEU A 142 -5.51 -11.96 5.88
N GLN A 143 -4.63 -12.91 6.18
CA GLN A 143 -4.75 -14.27 5.66
C GLN A 143 -6.04 -14.97 6.10
N LEU A 144 -6.49 -14.74 7.33
CA LEU A 144 -7.74 -15.30 7.84
C LEU A 144 -8.98 -14.66 7.18
N PHE A 145 -8.95 -13.34 6.99
CA PHE A 145 -10.09 -12.59 6.46
C PHE A 145 -10.08 -12.42 4.95
N ALA A 146 -8.92 -12.58 4.29
CA ALA A 146 -8.80 -12.36 2.84
C ALA A 146 -9.82 -13.13 1.98
N PRO A 147 -10.12 -14.42 2.24
CA PRO A 147 -11.10 -15.13 1.45
C PRO A 147 -12.52 -14.54 1.54
N VAL A 148 -12.90 -14.07 2.73
CA VAL A 148 -14.21 -13.44 2.96
C VAL A 148 -14.26 -12.08 2.30
N LEU A 149 -13.22 -11.27 2.48
CA LEU A 149 -13.10 -9.94 1.87
C LEU A 149 -13.06 -10.03 0.33
N ALA A 150 -12.34 -11.00 -0.22
CA ALA A 150 -12.27 -11.20 -1.67
C ALA A 150 -13.63 -11.55 -2.26
N ARG A 151 -14.41 -12.46 -1.61
CA ARG A 151 -15.75 -12.78 -2.05
C ARG A 151 -16.68 -11.56 -2.01
N SER A 152 -16.59 -10.77 -0.94
CA SER A 152 -17.38 -9.55 -0.81
C SER A 152 -16.98 -8.52 -1.86
N ALA A 153 -15.68 -8.33 -2.11
CA ALA A 153 -15.18 -7.39 -3.11
C ALA A 153 -15.59 -7.78 -4.55
N LEU A 154 -15.59 -9.09 -4.87
CA LEU A 154 -16.02 -9.58 -6.16
C LEU A 154 -17.54 -9.50 -6.37
N ALA A 155 -18.32 -9.37 -5.29
CA ALA A 155 -19.76 -9.14 -5.36
C ALA A 155 -20.12 -7.69 -5.71
N PHE A 156 -19.15 -6.77 -5.59
CA PHE A 156 -19.36 -5.36 -5.95
C PHE A 156 -19.37 -5.19 -7.47
N GLY A 157 -20.48 -4.72 -7.98
CA GLY A 157 -20.63 -4.35 -9.38
C GLY A 157 -20.30 -2.87 -9.66
N PRO A 158 -20.41 -2.42 -10.91
CA PRO A 158 -20.14 -1.03 -11.30
C PRO A 158 -20.99 0.00 -10.54
N ALA A 159 -22.23 -0.33 -10.17
CA ALA A 159 -23.13 0.54 -9.42
C ALA A 159 -22.63 0.77 -7.99
N GLU A 160 -22.14 -0.27 -7.32
CA GLU A 160 -21.61 -0.19 -5.97
C GLU A 160 -20.29 0.60 -5.94
N TYR A 161 -19.42 0.42 -6.96
CA TYR A 161 -18.21 1.24 -7.11
C TYR A 161 -18.54 2.72 -7.33
N PHE A 162 -19.56 3.02 -8.12
CA PHE A 162 -20.03 4.39 -8.30
C PHE A 162 -20.54 4.98 -6.97
N ALA A 163 -21.34 4.24 -6.22
CA ALA A 163 -21.85 4.67 -4.91
C ALA A 163 -20.69 4.93 -3.91
N LEU A 164 -19.67 4.05 -3.88
CA LEU A 164 -18.48 4.25 -3.05
C LEU A 164 -17.69 5.49 -3.47
N THR A 165 -17.56 5.74 -4.77
CA THR A 165 -16.88 6.94 -5.28
C THR A 165 -17.61 8.20 -4.86
N VAL A 166 -18.94 8.24 -4.99
CA VAL A 166 -19.76 9.37 -4.55
C VAL A 166 -19.64 9.59 -3.04
N LEU A 167 -19.69 8.50 -2.25
CA LEU A 167 -19.49 8.59 -0.80
C LEU A 167 -18.10 9.15 -0.46
N GLY A 168 -17.04 8.67 -1.14
CA GLY A 168 -15.69 9.18 -0.98
C GLY A 168 -15.57 10.67 -1.29
N VAL A 169 -16.18 11.13 -2.38
CA VAL A 169 -16.24 12.56 -2.76
C VAL A 169 -16.91 13.39 -1.68
N ILE A 170 -18.04 12.93 -1.15
CA ILE A 170 -18.77 13.64 -0.08
C ILE A 170 -17.92 13.73 1.18
N LEU A 171 -17.29 12.62 1.60
CA LEU A 171 -16.41 12.60 2.78
C LEU A 171 -15.21 13.52 2.61
N LEU A 172 -14.52 13.45 1.48
CA LEU A 172 -13.38 14.31 1.16
C LEU A 172 -13.78 15.78 1.11
N SER A 173 -14.93 16.11 0.52
CA SER A 173 -15.44 17.49 0.47
C SER A 173 -15.67 18.09 1.86
N ASN A 174 -16.04 17.27 2.85
CA ASN A 174 -16.22 17.71 4.22
C ASN A 174 -14.90 17.83 5.02
N LEU A 175 -13.90 17.04 4.67
CA LEU A 175 -12.58 17.03 5.33
C LEU A 175 -11.63 18.14 4.82
N THR A 176 -11.84 18.61 3.60
CA THR A 176 -10.93 19.54 2.92
C THR A 176 -11.31 21.00 3.17
N GLY A 177 -10.70 21.61 4.21
CA GLY A 177 -10.47 23.05 4.33
C GLY A 177 -11.66 24.02 4.36
N LYS A 178 -11.32 25.30 4.34
CA LYS A 178 -12.26 26.43 4.55
C LYS A 178 -13.22 26.71 3.36
N SER A 179 -12.98 26.14 2.17
CA SER A 179 -13.81 26.41 0.98
C SER A 179 -14.25 25.11 0.29
N ARG A 180 -15.48 24.69 0.58
CA ARG A 180 -16.10 23.49 -0.01
C ARG A 180 -16.14 23.54 -1.54
N VAL A 181 -16.35 24.73 -2.12
CA VAL A 181 -16.42 24.90 -3.58
C VAL A 181 -15.08 24.61 -4.24
N LYS A 182 -13.98 25.13 -3.69
CA LYS A 182 -12.63 24.83 -4.22
C LYS A 182 -12.28 23.34 -4.12
N SER A 183 -12.63 22.72 -3.00
CA SER A 183 -12.42 21.28 -2.80
C SER A 183 -13.21 20.47 -3.83
N LEU A 184 -14.46 20.80 -4.06
CA LEU A 184 -15.31 20.11 -5.04
C LEU A 184 -14.73 20.22 -6.46
N ILE A 185 -14.29 21.43 -6.85
CA ILE A 185 -13.67 21.66 -8.17
C ILE A 185 -12.40 20.79 -8.32
N MET A 186 -11.54 20.75 -7.31
CA MET A 186 -10.31 19.94 -7.37
C MET A 186 -10.58 18.44 -7.41
N ILE A 187 -11.61 17.98 -6.70
CA ILE A 187 -12.06 16.59 -6.76
C ILE A 187 -12.58 16.24 -8.15
N MET A 188 -13.40 17.12 -8.75
CA MET A 188 -13.91 16.90 -10.11
C MET A 188 -12.77 16.87 -11.14
N VAL A 189 -11.80 17.77 -11.05
CA VAL A 189 -10.61 17.75 -11.91
C VAL A 189 -9.83 16.45 -11.72
N GLY A 190 -9.63 16.00 -10.49
CA GLY A 190 -8.97 14.72 -10.20
C GLY A 190 -9.73 13.52 -10.80
N LEU A 191 -11.05 13.50 -10.67
CA LEU A 191 -11.89 12.45 -11.29
C LEU A 191 -11.79 12.48 -12.82
N MET A 192 -11.82 13.65 -13.44
CA MET A 192 -11.63 13.77 -14.90
C MET A 192 -10.26 13.25 -15.34
N LEU A 193 -9.20 13.58 -14.62
CA LEU A 193 -7.86 13.06 -14.92
C LEU A 193 -7.77 11.53 -14.72
N SER A 194 -8.48 10.98 -13.75
CA SER A 194 -8.48 9.53 -13.49
C SER A 194 -9.21 8.72 -14.55
N THR A 195 -10.00 9.36 -15.42
CA THR A 195 -10.68 8.67 -16.53
C THR A 195 -9.76 8.45 -17.75
N VAL A 196 -8.58 9.07 -17.76
CA VAL A 196 -7.58 8.89 -18.82
C VAL A 196 -6.73 7.66 -18.51
N GLY A 197 -6.64 6.75 -19.45
CA GLY A 197 -5.85 5.52 -19.31
C GLY A 197 -6.67 4.25 -19.51
N ILE A 198 -6.20 3.15 -18.90
CA ILE A 198 -6.85 1.84 -19.02
C ILE A 198 -7.91 1.69 -17.91
N ASP A 199 -9.13 1.35 -18.30
CA ASP A 199 -10.20 1.03 -17.36
C ASP A 199 -9.85 -0.24 -16.56
N PRO A 200 -9.72 -0.16 -15.21
CA PRO A 200 -9.35 -1.32 -14.40
C PRO A 200 -10.41 -2.42 -14.38
N VAL A 201 -11.66 -2.13 -14.71
CA VAL A 201 -12.77 -3.10 -14.72
C VAL A 201 -12.98 -3.70 -16.11
N GLY A 202 -12.96 -2.87 -17.15
CA GLY A 202 -13.22 -3.30 -18.53
C GLY A 202 -11.97 -3.57 -19.36
N GLY A 203 -10.78 -3.17 -18.90
CA GLY A 203 -9.52 -3.30 -19.64
C GLY A 203 -9.47 -2.49 -20.94
N VAL A 204 -10.41 -1.55 -21.14
CA VAL A 204 -10.53 -0.73 -22.34
C VAL A 204 -9.74 0.57 -22.15
N GLU A 205 -8.97 0.95 -23.18
CA GLU A 205 -8.27 2.22 -23.20
C GLU A 205 -9.28 3.37 -23.35
N ARG A 206 -9.17 4.39 -22.49
CA ARG A 206 -10.01 5.59 -22.50
C ARG A 206 -9.13 6.81 -22.68
N PHE A 207 -9.44 7.60 -23.72
CA PHE A 207 -8.77 8.88 -24.00
C PHE A 207 -7.24 8.80 -24.15
N SER A 208 -6.72 7.68 -24.70
CA SER A 208 -5.30 7.51 -25.02
C SER A 208 -5.04 7.78 -26.49
#